data_53c37acc4939069b9e67f3399a2d8862
#
_entry.id   53c37acc4939069b9e67f3399a2d8862
#
_cell.length_a   1.000
_cell.length_b   1.000
_cell.length_c   1.000
_cell.angle_alpha   90.00
_cell.angle_beta   90.00
_cell.angle_gamma   90.00
#
_symmetry.space_group_name_H-M   'P 1'
#
loop_
_entity.id
_entity.type
_entity.pdbx_description
1 polymer ?
#
loop_
_entity_poly.entity_id
_entity_poly.type
_entity_poly.pdbx_seq_one_letter_code
_entity_poly.pdbx_strand_id
1 'polypeptide(L)'
;IDHKFLGCDLSEKTVLSAKAEALFMVCLDHIGQREQLSNPNSKIILQSCISAPPIEDVAIVSEGLHTGDYPRFGRKSWELPCVESGWAFQQGGVTSDHFCSGMEQVLFWEDGDGELISFVRERLGTEIVTQWIKGDQVWNRTGVAVGMMGDLKPSLYLGALFTHGICAIVPRIAEDMPAIRAFCESSDFCVEVRKLDQKVCAARDSVAKVPFDLSYWQKVAEDKYSHGLPKPFSSDPTQWLFNGYPRGSDQPLQVVVARLLSYQWPRQTGSSFPDCPALGPDGLETLADE
;
A
#
# COMPACT_ATOMS: atom_id res chain seq x y z
N ILE A 1 39.39 1.74 -15.49
CA ILE A 1 39.81 2.40 -14.25
C ILE A 1 38.72 2.08 -13.22
N ASP A 2 39.11 1.42 -12.14
CA ASP A 2 38.20 1.07 -11.05
C ASP A 2 38.21 2.25 -10.07
N HIS A 3 37.19 3.10 -10.18
CA HIS A 3 37.03 4.21 -9.24
C HIS A 3 36.43 3.71 -7.94
N LYS A 4 36.94 4.23 -6.83
CA LYS A 4 36.42 3.95 -5.49
C LYS A 4 35.79 5.21 -4.91
N PHE A 5 34.64 5.04 -4.26
CA PHE A 5 34.01 6.06 -3.43
C PHE A 5 34.35 5.81 -1.97
N LEU A 6 34.36 6.87 -1.19
CA LEU A 6 34.37 6.78 0.26
C LEU A 6 32.96 7.07 0.77
N GLY A 7 32.43 6.20 1.58
CA GLY A 7 31.09 6.33 2.15
C GLY A 7 31.05 6.01 3.64
N CYS A 8 30.08 6.54 4.32
CA CYS A 8 29.73 6.14 5.68
C CYS A 8 28.22 6.18 5.89
N ASP A 9 27.71 5.28 6.69
CA ASP A 9 26.30 5.29 7.10
C ASP A 9 26.16 5.93 8.48
N LEU A 10 25.37 7.00 8.53
CA LEU A 10 25.00 7.72 9.75
C LEU A 10 23.50 7.70 10.01
N SER A 11 22.76 6.82 9.36
CA SER A 11 21.29 6.73 9.43
C SER A 11 20.79 6.41 10.84
N GLU A 12 21.54 5.63 11.62
CA GLU A 12 21.20 5.31 13.02
C GLU A 12 21.26 6.50 13.97
N LYS A 13 21.99 7.55 13.60
CA LYS A 13 22.11 8.75 14.42
C LYS A 13 20.96 9.70 14.11
N THR A 14 20.08 9.91 15.05
CA THR A 14 18.89 10.77 14.88
C THR A 14 19.15 12.24 15.19
N VAL A 15 20.14 12.55 16.03
CA VAL A 15 20.47 13.89 16.48
C VAL A 15 21.64 14.48 15.69
N LEU A 16 21.54 15.76 15.30
CA LEU A 16 22.54 16.45 14.47
C LEU A 16 23.94 16.46 15.10
N SER A 17 24.04 16.71 16.42
CA SER A 17 25.31 16.67 17.15
C SER A 17 25.95 15.28 17.11
N ALA A 18 25.14 14.23 17.30
CA ALA A 18 25.61 12.85 17.23
C ALA A 18 26.08 12.46 15.81
N LYS A 19 25.42 12.99 14.77
CA LYS A 19 25.89 12.84 13.37
C LYS A 19 27.22 13.52 13.13
N ALA A 20 27.37 14.75 13.63
CA ALA A 20 28.61 15.51 13.51
C ALA A 20 29.78 14.82 14.22
N GLU A 21 29.57 14.36 15.45
CA GLU A 21 30.59 13.58 16.19
C GLU A 21 30.96 12.27 15.48
N ALA A 22 29.93 11.55 14.98
CA ALA A 22 30.17 10.29 14.28
C ALA A 22 30.96 10.49 12.99
N LEU A 23 30.82 11.60 12.27
CA LEU A 23 31.61 11.89 11.08
C LEU A 23 33.13 11.96 11.35
N PHE A 24 33.56 12.35 12.56
CA PHE A 24 34.97 12.38 12.93
C PHE A 24 35.52 11.04 13.39
N MET A 25 34.62 10.12 13.76
CA MET A 25 34.99 8.84 14.39
C MET A 25 34.72 7.63 13.50
N VAL A 26 33.98 7.80 12.39
CA VAL A 26 33.55 6.69 11.56
C VAL A 26 34.68 6.21 10.66
N CYS A 27 34.77 4.90 10.52
CA CYS A 27 35.59 4.29 9.49
C CYS A 27 34.86 4.47 8.13
N LEU A 28 35.56 5.01 7.14
CA LEU A 28 35.03 5.17 5.79
C LEU A 28 35.08 3.84 5.03
N ASP A 29 33.98 3.43 4.49
CA ASP A 29 33.90 2.27 3.61
C ASP A 29 34.41 2.62 2.20
N HIS A 30 35.22 1.73 1.65
CA HIS A 30 35.69 1.83 0.27
C HIS A 30 34.75 1.08 -0.66
N ILE A 31 34.02 1.81 -1.47
CA ILE A 31 32.99 1.28 -2.36
C ILE A 31 33.50 1.29 -3.80
N GLY A 32 33.61 0.10 -4.41
CA GLY A 32 34.03 -0.05 -5.80
C GLY A 32 32.92 0.37 -6.78
N GLN A 33 33.17 1.31 -7.67
CA GLN A 33 32.18 1.75 -8.65
C GLN A 33 31.63 0.58 -9.49
N ARG A 34 32.48 -0.34 -9.89
CA ARG A 34 32.10 -1.49 -10.72
C ARG A 34 31.10 -2.41 -10.01
N GLU A 35 31.28 -2.59 -8.71
CA GLU A 35 30.39 -3.39 -7.86
C GLU A 35 29.00 -2.75 -7.78
N GLN A 36 28.95 -1.42 -7.71
CA GLN A 36 27.69 -0.67 -7.64
C GLN A 36 26.86 -0.72 -8.93
N LEU A 37 27.47 -1.04 -10.06
CA LEU A 37 26.73 -1.21 -11.33
C LEU A 37 25.80 -2.43 -11.30
N SER A 38 26.08 -3.40 -10.44
CA SER A 38 25.23 -4.59 -10.23
C SER A 38 24.04 -4.32 -9.31
N ASN A 39 24.05 -3.21 -8.58
CA ASN A 39 22.92 -2.83 -7.72
C ASN A 39 21.71 -2.37 -8.54
N PRO A 40 20.50 -2.50 -8.01
CA PRO A 40 19.31 -2.00 -8.63
C PRO A 40 19.43 -0.52 -9.05
N ASN A 41 19.14 -0.23 -10.32
CA ASN A 41 19.30 1.11 -10.92
C ASN A 41 20.73 1.70 -10.77
N SER A 42 21.76 0.87 -10.60
CA SER A 42 23.15 1.29 -10.38
C SER A 42 23.29 2.28 -9.22
N LYS A 43 22.44 2.14 -8.18
CA LYS A 43 22.52 2.97 -6.98
C LYS A 43 23.77 2.66 -6.16
N ILE A 44 24.34 3.70 -5.58
CA ILE A 44 25.42 3.52 -4.61
C ILE A 44 24.82 3.07 -3.29
N ILE A 45 25.18 1.87 -2.85
CA ILE A 45 24.70 1.23 -1.62
C ILE A 45 25.91 0.81 -0.82
N LEU A 46 25.96 1.19 0.45
CA LEU A 46 27.09 0.87 1.33
C LEU A 46 27.16 -0.61 1.67
N GLN A 47 26.02 -1.26 1.77
CA GLN A 47 25.91 -2.69 2.04
C GLN A 47 25.49 -3.42 0.76
N SER A 48 26.18 -4.53 0.44
CA SER A 48 25.76 -5.37 -0.71
C SER A 48 24.35 -5.92 -0.48
N CYS A 49 23.45 -5.65 -1.43
CA CYS A 49 22.04 -6.03 -1.33
C CYS A 49 21.68 -7.29 -2.13
N ILE A 50 22.62 -7.90 -2.85
CA ILE A 50 22.26 -8.95 -3.82
C ILE A 50 22.41 -10.32 -3.20
N SER A 51 21.38 -10.80 -2.53
CA SER A 51 21.26 -12.20 -2.10
C SER A 51 20.17 -12.98 -2.83
N ALA A 52 19.24 -12.30 -3.54
CA ALA A 52 18.11 -12.92 -4.21
C ALA A 52 17.64 -12.07 -5.40
N PRO A 53 16.86 -12.63 -6.35
CA PRO A 53 16.21 -11.88 -7.43
C PRO A 53 15.30 -10.78 -6.87
N PRO A 54 15.03 -9.70 -7.64
CA PRO A 54 14.13 -8.65 -7.21
C PRO A 54 12.66 -9.12 -7.19
N ILE A 55 11.86 -8.57 -6.30
CA ILE A 55 10.43 -8.94 -6.17
C ILE A 55 9.64 -8.71 -7.46
N GLU A 56 10.06 -7.77 -8.32
CA GLU A 56 9.40 -7.51 -9.60
C GLU A 56 9.46 -8.69 -10.58
N ASP A 57 10.35 -9.66 -10.38
CA ASP A 57 10.40 -10.87 -11.21
C ASP A 57 9.16 -11.75 -10.98
N VAL A 58 8.61 -11.76 -9.77
CA VAL A 58 7.45 -12.57 -9.38
C VAL A 58 6.17 -11.77 -9.16
N ALA A 59 6.25 -10.46 -9.08
CA ALA A 59 5.11 -9.57 -8.83
C ALA A 59 5.12 -8.35 -9.76
N ILE A 60 3.96 -7.75 -9.96
CA ILE A 60 3.83 -6.40 -10.54
C ILE A 60 3.83 -5.41 -9.38
N VAL A 61 4.75 -4.47 -9.40
CA VAL A 61 4.86 -3.42 -8.40
C VAL A 61 4.45 -2.10 -9.03
N SER A 62 3.39 -1.49 -8.52
CA SER A 62 2.81 -0.28 -9.10
C SER A 62 2.56 0.80 -8.06
N GLU A 63 2.84 2.02 -8.45
CA GLU A 63 2.45 3.24 -7.73
C GLU A 63 1.02 3.62 -8.09
N GLY A 64 0.27 4.20 -7.16
CA GLY A 64 -1.09 4.64 -7.38
C GLY A 64 -1.19 6.00 -8.08
N LEU A 65 -2.42 6.42 -8.29
CA LEU A 65 -2.72 7.66 -9.01
C LEU A 65 -2.56 8.90 -8.12
N HIS A 66 -2.23 10.01 -8.78
CA HIS A 66 -2.14 11.34 -8.20
C HIS A 66 -3.22 12.24 -8.78
N THR A 67 -4.08 12.79 -7.94
CA THR A 67 -5.20 13.64 -8.39
C THR A 67 -4.77 15.08 -8.69
N GLY A 68 -3.72 15.56 -8.05
CA GLY A 68 -3.29 16.97 -8.12
C GLY A 68 -4.19 17.95 -7.37
N ASP A 69 -5.43 17.56 -7.08
CA ASP A 69 -6.40 18.32 -6.31
C ASP A 69 -7.38 17.36 -5.59
N TYR A 70 -6.87 16.71 -4.55
CA TYR A 70 -7.68 15.74 -3.80
C TYR A 70 -8.97 16.36 -3.20
N PRO A 71 -8.96 17.58 -2.63
CA PRO A 71 -10.18 18.17 -2.09
C PRO A 71 -11.32 18.31 -3.13
N ARG A 72 -10.98 18.47 -4.40
CA ARG A 72 -11.96 18.53 -5.49
C ARG A 72 -12.50 17.16 -5.85
N PHE A 73 -11.64 16.16 -6.00
CA PHE A 73 -11.98 14.86 -6.59
C PHE A 73 -12.15 13.75 -5.56
N GLY A 74 -11.62 13.88 -4.35
CA GLY A 74 -11.69 12.87 -3.30
C GLY A 74 -12.71 13.20 -2.23
N ARG A 75 -13.29 12.16 -1.63
CA ARG A 75 -14.17 12.23 -0.46
C ARG A 75 -13.89 11.03 0.45
N LYS A 76 -14.35 11.13 1.68
CA LYS A 76 -14.59 9.95 2.50
C LYS A 76 -15.92 9.31 2.09
N SER A 77 -16.01 8.00 2.13
CA SER A 77 -17.20 7.28 1.69
C SER A 77 -18.47 7.73 2.41
N TRP A 78 -18.36 8.15 3.67
CA TRP A 78 -19.47 8.64 4.48
C TRP A 78 -19.86 10.10 4.23
N GLU A 79 -19.10 10.83 3.40
CA GLU A 79 -19.48 12.19 2.97
C GLU A 79 -20.46 12.15 1.80
N LEU A 80 -20.67 10.98 1.19
CA LEU A 80 -21.59 10.78 0.10
C LEU A 80 -22.85 10.06 0.60
N PRO A 81 -24.04 10.47 0.16
CA PRO A 81 -25.27 9.74 0.46
C PRO A 81 -25.27 8.35 -0.16
N CYS A 82 -24.61 8.18 -1.30
CA CYS A 82 -24.38 6.90 -1.95
C CYS A 82 -23.11 6.99 -2.83
N VAL A 83 -22.44 5.87 -3.03
CA VAL A 83 -21.35 5.75 -3.99
C VAL A 83 -21.95 5.31 -5.33
N GLU A 84 -22.49 6.28 -6.08
CA GLU A 84 -23.13 6.08 -7.37
C GLU A 84 -22.23 6.48 -8.53
N SER A 85 -22.81 6.51 -9.74
CA SER A 85 -22.13 6.75 -10.99
C SER A 85 -21.07 7.86 -10.92
N GLY A 86 -19.90 7.55 -11.38
CA GLY A 86 -18.76 8.44 -11.39
C GLY A 86 -17.84 8.32 -10.16
N TRP A 87 -18.28 7.76 -9.04
CA TRP A 87 -17.43 7.54 -7.86
C TRP A 87 -16.90 6.11 -7.81
N ALA A 88 -15.64 5.97 -7.46
CA ALA A 88 -14.99 4.68 -7.27
C ALA A 88 -14.25 4.64 -5.94
N PHE A 89 -14.20 3.46 -5.30
CA PHE A 89 -13.39 3.29 -4.09
C PHE A 89 -11.91 3.44 -4.41
N GLN A 90 -11.21 4.12 -3.50
CA GLN A 90 -9.78 4.35 -3.59
C GLN A 90 -9.11 3.94 -2.27
N GLN A 91 -8.18 3.01 -2.33
CA GLN A 91 -7.39 2.69 -1.16
C GLN A 91 -6.42 3.84 -0.85
N GLY A 92 -6.55 4.38 0.35
CA GLY A 92 -5.71 5.45 0.90
C GLY A 92 -4.47 4.93 1.61
N GLY A 93 -3.81 5.81 2.35
CA GLY A 93 -2.59 5.46 3.09
C GLY A 93 -2.81 4.34 4.10
N VAL A 94 -1.89 3.37 4.12
CA VAL A 94 -1.86 2.29 5.11
C VAL A 94 -1.15 2.81 6.34
N THR A 95 -1.90 3.07 7.39
CA THR A 95 -1.37 3.63 8.66
C THR A 95 -1.57 2.72 9.87
N SER A 96 -2.39 1.68 9.73
CA SER A 96 -2.74 0.75 10.80
C SER A 96 -2.05 -0.61 10.64
N ASP A 97 -2.01 -1.36 11.73
CA ASP A 97 -1.52 -2.76 11.74
C ASP A 97 -2.62 -3.78 11.38
N HIS A 98 -3.78 -3.31 10.94
CA HIS A 98 -4.87 -4.18 10.52
C HIS A 98 -4.55 -4.87 9.19
N PHE A 99 -4.97 -6.12 9.07
CA PHE A 99 -4.76 -6.92 7.86
C PHE A 99 -5.30 -6.23 6.60
N CYS A 100 -6.39 -5.51 6.72
CA CYS A 100 -7.00 -4.71 5.67
C CYS A 100 -7.33 -3.31 6.20
N SER A 101 -6.89 -2.27 5.50
CA SER A 101 -7.07 -0.87 5.89
C SER A 101 -6.97 0.09 4.70
N GLY A 102 -7.38 1.34 4.90
CA GLY A 102 -7.26 2.42 3.91
C GLY A 102 -8.40 2.49 2.91
N MET A 103 -9.52 1.78 3.13
CA MET A 103 -10.64 1.69 2.18
C MET A 103 -11.75 2.74 2.41
N GLU A 104 -11.50 3.74 3.23
CA GLU A 104 -12.50 4.76 3.55
C GLU A 104 -12.64 5.86 2.48
N GLN A 105 -11.79 5.85 1.46
CA GLN A 105 -11.77 6.91 0.45
C GLN A 105 -12.53 6.51 -0.80
N VAL A 106 -13.13 7.52 -1.42
CA VAL A 106 -13.73 7.43 -2.76
C VAL A 106 -13.20 8.57 -3.63
N LEU A 107 -13.08 8.30 -4.92
CA LEU A 107 -12.59 9.23 -5.92
C LEU A 107 -13.66 9.45 -6.98
N PHE A 108 -13.87 10.68 -7.39
CA PHE A 108 -14.71 10.99 -8.55
C PHE A 108 -13.95 10.63 -9.82
N TRP A 109 -14.22 9.42 -10.32
CA TRP A 109 -13.40 8.74 -11.30
C TRP A 109 -14.00 8.70 -12.70
N GLU A 110 -15.34 8.61 -12.80
CA GLU A 110 -16.10 8.58 -14.05
C GLU A 110 -15.53 7.59 -15.07
N ASP A 111 -15.26 6.37 -14.61
CA ASP A 111 -14.69 5.26 -15.38
C ASP A 111 -13.35 5.59 -16.09
N GLY A 112 -12.64 6.62 -15.62
CA GLY A 112 -11.34 7.02 -16.14
C GLY A 112 -11.39 7.91 -17.38
N ASP A 113 -12.50 8.53 -17.68
CA ASP A 113 -12.62 9.48 -18.80
C ASP A 113 -13.50 10.70 -18.45
N GLY A 114 -13.43 11.18 -17.22
CA GLY A 114 -14.24 12.29 -16.74
C GLY A 114 -13.46 13.55 -16.43
N GLU A 115 -13.99 14.27 -15.43
CA GLU A 115 -13.50 15.58 -15.04
C GLU A 115 -12.06 15.53 -14.49
N LEU A 116 -11.72 14.50 -13.69
CA LEU A 116 -10.37 14.30 -13.18
C LEU A 116 -9.36 14.16 -14.33
N ILE A 117 -9.66 13.33 -15.31
CA ILE A 117 -8.76 13.11 -16.45
C ILE A 117 -8.62 14.37 -17.29
N SER A 118 -9.70 15.10 -17.50
CA SER A 118 -9.68 16.39 -18.21
C SER A 118 -8.83 17.41 -17.48
N PHE A 119 -8.95 17.52 -16.17
CA PHE A 119 -8.12 18.38 -15.32
C PHE A 119 -6.62 18.01 -15.40
N VAL A 120 -6.31 16.72 -15.33
CA VAL A 120 -4.91 16.25 -15.44
C VAL A 120 -4.35 16.55 -16.84
N ARG A 121 -5.12 16.35 -17.89
CA ARG A 121 -4.73 16.69 -19.29
C ARG A 121 -4.46 18.18 -19.46
N GLU A 122 -5.32 19.03 -18.92
CA GLU A 122 -5.14 20.48 -18.98
C GLU A 122 -3.88 20.92 -18.24
N ARG A 123 -3.62 20.32 -17.07
CA ARG A 123 -2.49 20.70 -16.21
C ARG A 123 -1.14 20.19 -16.69
N LEU A 124 -1.07 18.99 -17.22
CA LEU A 124 0.18 18.32 -17.59
C LEU A 124 0.40 18.22 -19.10
N GLY A 125 -0.66 18.31 -19.89
CA GLY A 125 -0.67 17.98 -21.31
C GLY A 125 -1.07 16.53 -21.57
N THR A 126 -1.59 16.27 -22.77
CA THR A 126 -2.24 14.99 -23.10
C THR A 126 -1.30 13.79 -23.05
N GLU A 127 -0.04 13.99 -23.42
CA GLU A 127 0.95 12.90 -23.52
C GLU A 127 1.50 12.43 -22.17
N ILE A 128 1.31 13.20 -21.10
CA ILE A 128 1.90 12.93 -19.80
C ILE A 128 0.88 12.62 -18.70
N VAL A 129 -0.37 12.41 -19.06
CA VAL A 129 -1.45 11.99 -18.14
C VAL A 129 -1.04 10.73 -17.35
N THR A 130 -0.36 9.80 -18.01
CA THR A 130 0.14 8.57 -17.40
C THR A 130 1.20 8.79 -16.31
N GLN A 131 1.76 9.98 -16.17
CA GLN A 131 2.64 10.29 -15.05
C GLN A 131 1.88 10.43 -13.73
N TRP A 132 0.61 10.86 -13.79
CA TRP A 132 -0.25 11.01 -12.62
C TRP A 132 -1.27 9.91 -12.49
N ILE A 133 -1.81 9.43 -13.60
CA ILE A 133 -2.80 8.34 -13.61
C ILE A 133 -2.05 7.02 -13.81
N LYS A 134 -1.77 6.38 -12.70
CA LYS A 134 -1.01 5.13 -12.61
C LYS A 134 -1.80 4.06 -11.88
N GLY A 135 -1.35 2.83 -11.98
CA GLY A 135 -1.90 1.69 -11.24
C GLY A 135 -2.83 0.79 -12.05
N ASP A 136 -3.17 1.17 -13.27
CA ASP A 136 -4.10 0.46 -14.16
C ASP A 136 -3.74 -1.02 -14.36
N GLN A 137 -2.45 -1.34 -14.42
CA GLN A 137 -1.95 -2.71 -14.59
C GLN A 137 -2.25 -3.65 -13.41
N VAL A 138 -2.66 -3.11 -12.26
CA VAL A 138 -2.96 -3.89 -11.05
C VAL A 138 -4.41 -3.75 -10.58
N TRP A 139 -5.21 -2.88 -11.20
CA TRP A 139 -6.62 -2.77 -10.86
C TRP A 139 -7.35 -4.09 -11.10
N ASN A 140 -8.38 -4.34 -10.28
CA ASN A 140 -9.15 -5.59 -10.28
C ASN A 140 -8.33 -6.86 -9.98
N ARG A 141 -7.14 -6.72 -9.36
CA ARG A 141 -6.29 -7.82 -8.96
C ARG A 141 -5.97 -7.75 -7.47
N THR A 142 -5.90 -8.88 -6.81
CA THR A 142 -5.55 -8.97 -5.40
C THR A 142 -4.04 -8.95 -5.19
N GLY A 143 -3.59 -8.25 -4.15
CA GLY A 143 -2.18 -8.11 -3.81
C GLY A 143 -1.97 -7.54 -2.42
N VAL A 144 -0.80 -6.97 -2.20
CA VAL A 144 -0.42 -6.26 -0.98
C VAL A 144 -0.26 -4.78 -1.30
N ALA A 145 -0.98 -3.92 -0.58
CA ALA A 145 -0.77 -2.49 -0.58
C ALA A 145 0.23 -2.12 0.51
N VAL A 146 1.28 -1.41 0.17
CA VAL A 146 2.32 -0.99 1.11
C VAL A 146 2.33 0.53 1.19
N GLY A 147 2.24 1.09 2.39
CA GLY A 147 2.44 2.51 2.61
C GLY A 147 3.88 2.91 2.29
N MET A 148 4.07 4.01 1.54
CA MET A 148 5.40 4.42 1.07
C MET A 148 6.17 5.25 2.09
N MET A 149 5.60 5.52 3.26
CA MET A 149 6.21 6.34 4.31
C MET A 149 6.37 5.56 5.62
N GLY A 150 7.33 5.96 6.44
CA GLY A 150 7.56 5.37 7.76
C GLY A 150 7.98 3.90 7.67
N ASP A 151 7.27 3.05 8.40
CA ASP A 151 7.57 1.61 8.54
C ASP A 151 7.08 0.76 7.36
N LEU A 152 6.61 1.37 6.28
CA LEU A 152 6.13 0.69 5.07
C LEU A 152 5.08 -0.39 5.37
N LYS A 153 4.12 -0.07 6.25
CA LYS A 153 3.10 -1.03 6.71
C LYS A 153 2.30 -1.61 5.56
N PRO A 154 2.12 -2.94 5.54
CA PRO A 154 1.33 -3.60 4.52
C PRO A 154 -0.16 -3.69 4.88
N SER A 155 -1.01 -3.68 3.88
CA SER A 155 -2.43 -3.97 3.95
C SER A 155 -2.83 -4.88 2.78
N LEU A 156 -3.96 -5.54 2.87
CA LEU A 156 -4.52 -6.26 1.73
C LEU A 156 -4.94 -5.26 0.64
N TYR A 157 -4.57 -5.54 -0.59
CA TYR A 157 -5.02 -4.82 -1.79
C TYR A 157 -6.07 -5.67 -2.51
N LEU A 158 -7.24 -5.09 -2.74
CA LEU A 158 -8.39 -5.78 -3.34
C LEU A 158 -8.71 -5.32 -4.77
N GLY A 159 -7.79 -4.61 -5.41
CA GLY A 159 -7.92 -4.21 -6.80
C GLY A 159 -8.64 -2.86 -7.02
N ALA A 160 -8.96 -2.11 -5.98
CA ALA A 160 -9.50 -0.76 -6.08
C ALA A 160 -8.49 0.23 -6.69
N LEU A 161 -8.95 1.41 -7.06
CA LEU A 161 -8.04 2.55 -7.26
C LEU A 161 -7.22 2.77 -5.99
N PHE A 162 -6.05 3.36 -6.09
CA PHE A 162 -5.23 3.66 -4.92
C PHE A 162 -4.38 4.90 -5.11
N THR A 163 -4.04 5.55 -4.00
CA THR A 163 -3.30 6.82 -4.01
C THR A 163 -1.81 6.60 -4.28
N HIS A 164 -1.13 7.62 -4.76
CA HIS A 164 0.33 7.63 -4.95
C HIS A 164 1.14 7.44 -3.65
N GLY A 165 0.51 7.56 -2.48
CA GLY A 165 1.12 7.25 -1.18
C GLY A 165 1.21 5.76 -0.87
N ILE A 166 0.73 4.92 -1.79
CA ILE A 166 0.74 3.46 -1.70
C ILE A 166 1.48 2.87 -2.89
N CYS A 167 2.19 1.77 -2.64
CA CYS A 167 2.69 0.86 -3.67
C CYS A 167 1.91 -0.45 -3.59
N ALA A 168 1.28 -0.86 -4.68
CA ALA A 168 0.62 -2.15 -4.79
C ALA A 168 1.58 -3.18 -5.36
N ILE A 169 1.72 -4.31 -4.67
CA ILE A 169 2.53 -5.47 -5.04
C ILE A 169 1.57 -6.61 -5.34
N VAL A 170 1.37 -6.90 -6.61
CA VAL A 170 0.41 -7.90 -7.08
C VAL A 170 1.15 -9.09 -7.65
N PRO A 171 0.98 -10.30 -7.12
CA PRO A 171 1.67 -11.49 -7.61
C PRO A 171 1.33 -11.75 -9.08
N ARG A 172 2.31 -12.24 -9.83
CA ARG A 172 2.08 -12.73 -11.21
C ARG A 172 1.31 -14.03 -11.19
N ILE A 173 1.57 -14.85 -10.19
CA ILE A 173 0.93 -16.14 -9.92
C ILE A 173 0.21 -16.03 -8.59
N ALA A 174 -1.09 -16.28 -8.57
CA ALA A 174 -1.95 -16.03 -7.39
C ALA A 174 -1.50 -16.82 -6.14
N GLU A 175 -0.94 -18.00 -6.35
CA GLU A 175 -0.43 -18.89 -5.31
C GLU A 175 0.74 -18.28 -4.51
N ASP A 176 1.46 -17.31 -5.08
CA ASP A 176 2.58 -16.63 -4.42
C ASP A 176 2.13 -15.51 -3.47
N MET A 177 0.83 -15.20 -3.43
CA MET A 177 0.28 -14.14 -2.58
C MET A 177 0.64 -14.30 -1.09
N PRO A 178 0.54 -15.50 -0.47
CA PRO A 178 0.93 -15.69 0.93
C PRO A 178 2.41 -15.39 1.20
N ALA A 179 3.30 -15.78 0.29
CA ALA A 179 4.74 -15.54 0.40
C ALA A 179 5.07 -14.04 0.34
N ILE A 180 4.49 -13.31 -0.62
CA ILE A 180 4.65 -11.87 -0.76
C ILE A 180 4.08 -11.16 0.48
N ARG A 181 2.93 -11.60 0.97
CA ARG A 181 2.32 -11.04 2.17
C ARG A 181 3.19 -11.26 3.40
N ALA A 182 3.71 -12.48 3.62
CA ALA A 182 4.58 -12.81 4.74
C ALA A 182 5.85 -11.95 4.72
N PHE A 183 6.44 -11.74 3.55
CA PHE A 183 7.59 -10.85 3.37
C PHE A 183 7.27 -9.40 3.74
N CYS A 184 6.21 -8.84 3.18
CA CYS A 184 5.82 -7.45 3.44
C CYS A 184 5.45 -7.18 4.92
N GLU A 185 5.03 -8.20 5.67
CA GLU A 185 4.76 -8.11 7.11
C GLU A 185 6.00 -8.29 7.97
N SER A 186 7.11 -8.73 7.40
CA SER A 186 8.35 -8.93 8.14
C SER A 186 9.13 -7.63 8.32
N SER A 187 9.99 -7.60 9.34
CA SER A 187 10.97 -6.51 9.50
C SER A 187 11.95 -6.43 8.33
N ASP A 188 12.21 -7.56 7.68
CA ASP A 188 13.20 -7.67 6.60
C ASP A 188 12.77 -6.82 5.40
N PHE A 189 11.48 -6.76 5.09
CA PHE A 189 10.97 -5.93 4.00
C PHE A 189 11.35 -4.46 4.16
N CYS A 190 11.05 -3.89 5.31
CA CYS A 190 11.39 -2.48 5.57
C CYS A 190 12.90 -2.26 5.53
N VAL A 191 13.68 -3.15 6.14
CA VAL A 191 15.15 -3.08 6.15
C VAL A 191 15.70 -3.13 4.72
N GLU A 192 15.25 -4.07 3.89
CA GLU A 192 15.75 -4.21 2.51
C GLU A 192 15.36 -3.01 1.64
N VAL A 193 14.12 -2.50 1.76
CA VAL A 193 13.72 -1.26 1.06
C VAL A 193 14.60 -0.08 1.50
N ARG A 194 14.87 0.06 2.81
CA ARG A 194 15.66 1.18 3.34
C ARG A 194 17.14 1.10 2.97
N LYS A 195 17.69 -0.08 2.72
CA LYS A 195 19.02 -0.21 2.11
C LYS A 195 19.08 0.40 0.71
N LEU A 196 17.99 0.23 -0.07
CA LEU A 196 17.88 0.77 -1.43
C LEU A 196 17.45 2.24 -1.47
N ASP A 197 16.67 2.69 -0.48
CA ASP A 197 16.11 4.04 -0.45
C ASP A 197 15.91 4.54 0.99
N GLN A 198 16.79 5.41 1.42
CA GLN A 198 16.76 6.00 2.76
C GLN A 198 15.85 7.24 2.88
N LYS A 199 15.16 7.63 1.81
CA LYS A 199 14.23 8.75 1.85
C LYS A 199 13.04 8.44 2.75
N VAL A 200 12.44 9.47 3.32
CA VAL A 200 11.21 9.34 4.13
C VAL A 200 10.10 8.64 3.34
N CYS A 201 9.91 9.06 2.10
CA CYS A 201 9.00 8.39 1.15
C CYS A 201 9.83 7.52 0.21
N ALA A 202 9.67 6.21 0.30
CA ALA A 202 10.34 5.28 -0.58
C ALA A 202 9.79 5.38 -2.00
N ALA A 203 10.63 5.18 -3.00
CA ALA A 203 10.19 5.16 -4.38
C ALA A 203 9.67 3.76 -4.77
N ARG A 204 8.69 3.70 -5.65
CA ARG A 204 8.17 2.45 -6.24
C ARG A 204 9.29 1.55 -6.76
N ASP A 205 10.27 2.13 -7.47
CA ASP A 205 11.39 1.37 -8.03
C ASP A 205 12.27 0.73 -6.94
N SER A 206 12.36 1.35 -5.77
CA SER A 206 13.11 0.77 -4.65
C SER A 206 12.36 -0.45 -4.08
N VAL A 207 11.03 -0.39 -3.99
CA VAL A 207 10.20 -1.54 -3.62
C VAL A 207 10.29 -2.64 -4.67
N ALA A 208 10.22 -2.30 -5.96
CA ALA A 208 10.29 -3.28 -7.06
C ALA A 208 11.62 -4.06 -7.10
N LYS A 209 12.70 -3.41 -6.67
CA LYS A 209 14.07 -3.97 -6.72
C LYS A 209 14.51 -4.64 -5.42
N VAL A 210 13.64 -4.74 -4.43
CA VAL A 210 13.97 -5.44 -3.18
C VAL A 210 14.27 -6.91 -3.46
N PRO A 211 15.37 -7.45 -2.89
CA PRO A 211 15.68 -8.88 -2.99
C PRO A 211 14.57 -9.73 -2.36
N PHE A 212 14.11 -10.75 -3.07
CA PHE A 212 13.02 -11.61 -2.63
C PHE A 212 13.28 -13.07 -2.99
N ASP A 213 13.57 -13.89 -1.99
CA ASP A 213 13.68 -15.34 -2.15
C ASP A 213 12.30 -15.99 -2.04
N LEU A 214 11.66 -16.23 -3.18
CA LEU A 214 10.33 -16.81 -3.24
C LEU A 214 10.26 -18.16 -2.50
N SER A 215 11.26 -19.02 -2.67
CA SER A 215 11.25 -20.36 -2.06
C SER A 215 11.35 -20.30 -0.53
N TYR A 216 12.12 -19.38 -0.01
CA TYR A 216 12.21 -19.13 1.43
C TYR A 216 10.89 -18.61 1.98
N TRP A 217 10.31 -17.58 1.33
CA TRP A 217 9.09 -16.95 1.79
C TRP A 217 7.84 -17.82 1.60
N GLN A 218 7.82 -18.72 0.64
CA GLN A 218 6.79 -19.76 0.53
C GLN A 218 6.77 -20.65 1.78
N LYS A 219 7.93 -21.12 2.26
CA LYS A 219 8.04 -21.91 3.50
C LYS A 219 7.59 -21.12 4.73
N VAL A 220 8.02 -19.85 4.85
CA VAL A 220 7.57 -18.97 5.93
C VAL A 220 6.05 -18.78 5.89
N ALA A 221 5.48 -18.64 4.71
CA ALA A 221 4.05 -18.48 4.53
C ALA A 221 3.26 -19.75 4.85
N GLU A 222 3.77 -20.94 4.50
CA GLU A 222 3.17 -22.23 4.87
C GLU A 222 3.03 -22.37 6.39
N ASP A 223 4.07 -22.01 7.12
CA ASP A 223 4.04 -22.05 8.60
C ASP A 223 3.10 -20.96 9.16
N LYS A 224 3.19 -19.73 8.66
CA LYS A 224 2.42 -18.58 9.16
C LYS A 224 0.94 -18.66 8.84
N TYR A 225 0.60 -19.15 7.66
CA TYR A 225 -0.75 -19.21 7.10
C TYR A 225 -1.20 -20.64 6.85
N SER A 226 -0.95 -21.54 7.81
CA SER A 226 -1.29 -22.96 7.73
C SER A 226 -2.77 -23.25 7.41
N HIS A 227 -3.65 -22.29 7.66
CA HIS A 227 -5.07 -22.35 7.33
C HIS A 227 -5.49 -21.40 6.19
N GLY A 228 -4.52 -20.97 5.38
CA GLY A 228 -4.70 -19.94 4.36
C GLY A 228 -4.60 -18.51 4.88
N LEU A 229 -4.61 -17.55 3.99
CA LEU A 229 -4.61 -16.14 4.37
C LEU A 229 -5.87 -15.79 5.16
N PRO A 230 -5.75 -14.92 6.18
CA PRO A 230 -6.91 -14.42 6.89
C PRO A 230 -7.94 -13.81 5.93
N LYS A 231 -9.22 -13.99 6.23
CA LYS A 231 -10.26 -13.31 5.47
C LYS A 231 -10.14 -11.80 5.65
N PRO A 232 -10.38 -11.02 4.59
CA PRO A 232 -10.33 -9.57 4.69
C PRO A 232 -11.40 -9.08 5.66
N PHE A 233 -10.95 -8.62 6.82
CA PHE A 233 -11.79 -7.93 7.78
C PHE A 233 -10.97 -6.90 8.56
N SER A 234 -11.62 -5.95 9.19
CA SER A 234 -11.02 -4.95 10.07
C SER A 234 -11.87 -4.81 11.33
N SER A 235 -11.24 -4.50 12.45
CA SER A 235 -11.94 -4.08 13.66
C SER A 235 -12.29 -2.59 13.65
N ASP A 236 -11.83 -1.84 12.64
CA ASP A 236 -12.22 -0.47 12.43
C ASP A 236 -13.66 -0.41 11.89
N PRO A 237 -14.62 0.23 12.58
CA PRO A 237 -16.01 0.32 12.13
C PRO A 237 -16.16 0.93 10.75
N THR A 238 -15.27 1.81 10.33
CA THR A 238 -15.31 2.42 8.98
C THR A 238 -14.89 1.44 7.88
N GLN A 239 -14.26 0.33 8.25
CA GLN A 239 -13.69 -0.65 7.32
C GLN A 239 -14.52 -1.94 7.22
N TRP A 240 -15.41 -2.22 8.18
CA TRP A 240 -16.10 -3.51 8.25
C TRP A 240 -16.82 -3.87 6.96
N LEU A 241 -17.51 -2.92 6.41
CA LEU A 241 -18.32 -3.14 5.22
C LEU A 241 -17.50 -3.26 3.96
N PHE A 242 -16.34 -2.62 3.93
CA PHE A 242 -15.41 -2.72 2.81
C PHE A 242 -14.78 -4.10 2.71
N ASN A 243 -14.54 -4.73 3.83
CA ASN A 243 -13.80 -5.98 3.89
C ASN A 243 -14.66 -7.24 3.81
N GLY A 244 -15.95 -7.09 3.87
CA GLY A 244 -16.87 -8.20 3.73
C GLY A 244 -17.01 -9.13 4.94
N TYR A 245 -16.17 -9.01 5.94
CA TYR A 245 -16.14 -9.85 7.14
C TYR A 245 -16.05 -8.99 8.39
N PRO A 246 -17.15 -8.31 8.79
CA PRO A 246 -17.16 -7.51 10.00
C PRO A 246 -17.02 -8.41 11.25
N ARG A 247 -16.36 -7.84 12.24
CA ARG A 247 -16.49 -8.34 13.63
C ARG A 247 -17.74 -7.77 14.25
N GLY A 248 -18.18 -8.40 15.32
CA GLY A 248 -19.16 -7.79 16.23
C GLY A 248 -18.67 -6.42 16.71
N SER A 249 -19.56 -5.46 16.77
CA SER A 249 -19.20 -4.12 17.25
C SER A 249 -18.99 -4.13 18.77
N ASP A 250 -17.87 -3.58 19.20
CA ASP A 250 -17.64 -3.26 20.61
C ASP A 250 -18.29 -1.93 21.04
N GLN A 251 -18.93 -1.23 20.08
CA GLN A 251 -19.57 0.05 20.32
C GLN A 251 -21.02 0.08 19.80
N PRO A 252 -21.92 -0.74 20.37
CA PRO A 252 -23.28 -0.88 19.87
C PRO A 252 -24.08 0.43 19.87
N LEU A 253 -23.80 1.34 20.80
CA LEU A 253 -24.46 2.65 20.82
C LEU A 253 -24.12 3.50 19.59
N GLN A 254 -22.91 3.42 19.08
CA GLN A 254 -22.52 4.16 17.85
C GLN A 254 -23.25 3.60 16.64
N VAL A 255 -23.41 2.28 16.55
CA VAL A 255 -24.17 1.64 15.47
C VAL A 255 -25.66 2.05 15.55
N VAL A 256 -26.25 2.08 16.75
CA VAL A 256 -27.64 2.55 16.94
C VAL A 256 -27.79 4.02 16.54
N VAL A 257 -26.86 4.88 16.95
CA VAL A 257 -26.89 6.31 16.56
C VAL A 257 -26.75 6.48 15.06
N ALA A 258 -25.83 5.74 14.42
CA ALA A 258 -25.68 5.77 12.97
C ALA A 258 -26.98 5.38 12.24
N ARG A 259 -27.69 4.33 12.69
CA ARG A 259 -29.00 3.93 12.16
C ARG A 259 -30.07 5.01 12.35
N LEU A 260 -30.12 5.59 13.53
CA LEU A 260 -31.10 6.66 13.81
C LEU A 260 -30.86 7.92 12.97
N LEU A 261 -29.61 8.18 12.59
CA LEU A 261 -29.21 9.27 11.71
C LEU A 261 -29.34 8.90 10.22
N SER A 262 -29.85 7.70 9.90
CA SER A 262 -29.95 7.18 8.54
C SER A 262 -28.59 7.14 7.81
N TYR A 263 -27.52 6.87 8.55
CA TYR A 263 -26.20 6.75 7.95
C TYR A 263 -26.16 5.57 6.97
N GLN A 264 -25.69 5.83 5.77
CA GLN A 264 -25.55 4.81 4.73
C GLN A 264 -24.09 4.39 4.62
N TRP A 265 -23.86 3.09 4.72
CA TRP A 265 -22.55 2.51 4.57
C TRP A 265 -22.28 2.19 3.09
N PRO A 266 -21.00 2.12 2.67
CA PRO A 266 -20.65 1.93 1.25
C PRO A 266 -21.34 0.75 0.56
N ARG A 267 -21.63 -0.32 1.29
CA ARG A 267 -22.37 -1.47 0.72
C ARG A 267 -23.78 -1.18 0.31
N GLN A 268 -24.48 -0.36 1.08
CA GLN A 268 -25.84 0.06 0.73
C GLN A 268 -25.84 0.94 -0.51
N THR A 269 -24.71 1.55 -0.81
CA THR A 269 -24.53 2.54 -1.87
C THR A 269 -23.93 1.99 -3.14
N GLY A 270 -24.05 0.67 -3.37
CA GLY A 270 -23.65 0.05 -4.64
C GLY A 270 -22.17 -0.37 -4.71
N SER A 271 -21.51 -0.61 -3.58
CA SER A 271 -20.14 -1.14 -3.59
C SER A 271 -20.09 -2.54 -4.21
N SER A 272 -18.98 -2.86 -4.89
CA SER A 272 -18.72 -4.18 -5.46
C SER A 272 -18.16 -5.21 -4.45
N PHE A 273 -18.18 -4.89 -3.16
CA PHE A 273 -17.72 -5.82 -2.14
C PHE A 273 -18.66 -7.01 -1.98
N PRO A 274 -18.12 -8.20 -1.65
CA PRO A 274 -18.94 -9.39 -1.44
C PRO A 274 -20.00 -9.19 -0.38
N ASP A 275 -21.17 -9.79 -0.57
CA ASP A 275 -22.22 -9.81 0.44
C ASP A 275 -21.71 -10.44 1.73
N CYS A 276 -22.11 -9.87 2.85
CA CYS A 276 -21.88 -10.40 4.17
C CYS A 276 -23.22 -10.73 4.84
N PRO A 277 -23.55 -12.03 5.01
CA PRO A 277 -24.83 -12.45 5.60
C PRO A 277 -25.04 -11.94 7.03
N ALA A 278 -23.96 -11.58 7.75
CA ALA A 278 -24.04 -11.05 9.11
C ALA A 278 -24.49 -9.59 9.18
N LEU A 279 -24.64 -8.91 8.03
CA LEU A 279 -25.05 -7.52 7.99
C LEU A 279 -26.53 -7.37 7.67
N GLY A 280 -27.18 -6.41 8.32
CA GLY A 280 -28.54 -6.00 7.98
C GLY A 280 -28.61 -5.30 6.62
N PRO A 281 -29.85 -5.01 6.13
CA PRO A 281 -30.05 -4.32 4.86
C PRO A 281 -29.43 -2.91 4.83
N ASP A 282 -29.23 -2.30 6.00
CA ASP A 282 -28.57 -1.01 6.19
C ASP A 282 -27.03 -1.13 6.16
N GLY A 283 -26.49 -2.31 5.91
CA GLY A 283 -25.06 -2.58 5.89
C GLY A 283 -24.42 -2.60 7.28
N LEU A 284 -25.20 -2.51 8.32
CA LEU A 284 -24.75 -2.56 9.70
C LEU A 284 -24.98 -3.94 10.30
N GLU A 285 -24.20 -4.25 11.33
CA GLU A 285 -24.40 -5.48 12.08
C GLU A 285 -25.80 -5.58 12.67
N THR A 286 -26.39 -6.77 12.61
CA THR A 286 -27.66 -7.05 13.28
C THR A 286 -27.42 -7.05 14.79
N LEU A 287 -27.70 -5.94 15.43
CA LEU A 287 -27.62 -5.81 16.89
C LEU A 287 -28.80 -6.41 17.64
N ALA A 288 -29.80 -6.84 16.95
CA ALA A 288 -31.11 -6.65 17.51
C ALA A 288 -31.90 -7.88 17.83
N ASP A 289 -31.40 -9.03 17.62
CA ASP A 289 -32.16 -10.27 17.88
C ASP A 289 -31.71 -10.98 19.17
N GLU A 290 -31.11 -10.23 20.10
CA GLU A 290 -30.82 -10.70 21.44
C GLU A 290 -31.63 -9.97 22.51
#